data_5efb7bc0ed92fbdb08077d347b870ba9
#
_entry.id   5efb7bc0ed92fbdb08077d347b870ba9
#
_cell.length_a   1.000
_cell.length_b   1.000
_cell.length_c   1.000
_cell.angle_alpha   90.00
_cell.angle_beta   90.00
_cell.angle_gamma   90.00
#
_symmetry.space_group_name_H-M   'P 1'
#
loop_
_entity.id
_entity.type
_entity.pdbx_description
1 polymer ?
#
loop_
_entity_poly.entity_id
_entity_poly.type
_entity_poly.pdbx_seq_one_letter_code
_entity_poly.pdbx_strand_id
1 'polypeptide(L)'
;VKYYDVHDANPIKSFNGADTLLLKSRGGNDIRTLGAAGGWVISPISLMRFLLSVDGDEQYPDILSKQSVAELVTQDKGYHPLGWRWITRDGNYLRTGSFPGTSALAVVRQDGFSYVFLTNTSSWVGPRLPYEVERVISRSISKIDTWPSTDLFKPITRRAYHEPMLTR
;
A
#
# COMPACT_ATOMS: atom_id res chain seq x y z
N VAL A 1 2.85 5.20 -14.42
CA VAL A 1 2.31 3.87 -14.06
C VAL A 1 1.19 3.54 -15.03
N LYS A 2 1.15 2.30 -15.55
CA LYS A 2 0.01 1.78 -16.30
C LYS A 2 -0.88 0.98 -15.35
N TYR A 3 -2.19 1.08 -15.53
CA TYR A 3 -3.17 0.35 -14.75
C TYR A 3 -3.94 -0.62 -15.64
N TYR A 4 -4.22 -1.79 -15.11
CA TYR A 4 -4.90 -2.87 -15.82
C TYR A 4 -6.21 -3.21 -15.14
N ASP A 5 -7.30 -3.11 -15.88
CA ASP A 5 -8.62 -3.48 -15.38
C ASP A 5 -8.92 -4.95 -15.71
N VAL A 6 -10.00 -5.48 -15.14
CA VAL A 6 -10.52 -6.79 -15.56
C VAL A 6 -10.91 -6.74 -17.04
N HIS A 7 -10.82 -7.87 -17.75
CA HIS A 7 -10.93 -7.87 -19.21
C HIS A 7 -12.32 -7.47 -19.73
N ASP A 8 -13.36 -7.61 -18.93
CA ASP A 8 -14.76 -7.25 -19.26
C ASP A 8 -15.20 -5.93 -18.59
N ALA A 9 -14.26 -5.11 -18.13
CA ALA A 9 -14.58 -3.80 -17.56
C ALA A 9 -15.26 -2.93 -18.62
N ASN A 10 -16.44 -2.41 -18.28
CA ASN A 10 -17.20 -1.54 -19.15
C ASN A 10 -16.61 -0.13 -19.18
N PRO A 11 -16.38 0.44 -20.39
CA PRO A 11 -16.01 1.84 -20.51
C PRO A 11 -17.11 2.76 -20.00
N ILE A 12 -16.72 3.89 -19.45
CA ILE A 12 -17.61 4.98 -19.00
C ILE A 12 -17.17 6.28 -19.65
N LYS A 13 -18.04 7.31 -19.60
CA LYS A 13 -17.68 8.65 -20.06
C LYS A 13 -16.45 9.16 -19.33
N SER A 14 -15.54 9.78 -20.06
CA SER A 14 -14.35 10.40 -19.51
C SER A 14 -14.74 11.45 -18.46
N PHE A 15 -14.07 11.43 -17.34
CA PHE A 15 -14.25 12.39 -16.25
C PHE A 15 -13.93 13.85 -16.67
N ASN A 16 -12.99 14.04 -17.59
CA ASN A 16 -12.55 15.38 -18.01
C ASN A 16 -13.53 16.11 -18.96
N GLY A 17 -14.73 15.56 -19.18
CA GLY A 17 -15.76 16.14 -20.05
C GLY A 17 -15.56 15.89 -21.54
N ALA A 18 -14.49 15.18 -21.95
CA ALA A 18 -14.37 14.73 -23.32
C ALA A 18 -15.48 13.70 -23.63
N ASP A 19 -16.10 13.79 -24.78
CA ASP A 19 -17.14 12.83 -25.20
C ASP A 19 -16.51 11.51 -25.70
N THR A 20 -15.69 10.93 -24.85
CA THR A 20 -15.00 9.68 -25.09
C THR A 20 -15.32 8.66 -24.00
N LEU A 21 -15.42 7.39 -24.40
CA LEU A 21 -15.57 6.27 -23.46
C LEU A 21 -14.20 5.72 -23.09
N LEU A 22 -13.92 5.64 -21.80
CA LEU A 22 -12.66 5.15 -21.26
C LEU A 22 -12.92 4.16 -20.13
N LEU A 23 -12.00 3.22 -19.93
CA LEU A 23 -12.01 2.43 -18.70
C LEU A 23 -11.81 3.33 -17.48
N LYS A 24 -12.43 3.00 -16.37
CA LYS A 24 -12.26 3.74 -15.11
C LYS A 24 -10.80 3.86 -14.70
N SER A 25 -10.02 2.80 -14.91
CA SER A 25 -8.58 2.76 -14.67
C SER A 25 -7.75 3.68 -15.59
N ARG A 26 -8.34 4.21 -16.68
CA ARG A 26 -7.64 5.01 -17.71
C ARG A 26 -8.26 6.37 -17.94
N GLY A 27 -8.83 6.99 -16.91
CA GLY A 27 -9.38 8.34 -16.99
C GLY A 27 -10.89 8.44 -16.79
N GLY A 28 -11.55 7.32 -16.42
CA GLY A 28 -12.96 7.34 -16.03
C GLY A 28 -13.17 7.73 -14.55
N ASN A 29 -12.13 7.74 -13.72
CA ASN A 29 -12.22 8.19 -12.34
C ASN A 29 -11.78 9.65 -12.21
N ASP A 30 -12.49 10.41 -11.38
CA ASP A 30 -12.09 11.76 -10.97
C ASP A 30 -10.95 11.71 -9.94
N ILE A 31 -9.74 11.49 -10.43
CA ILE A 31 -8.55 11.45 -9.55
C ILE A 31 -8.23 12.82 -8.95
N ARG A 32 -8.66 13.91 -9.54
CA ARG A 32 -8.44 15.26 -8.97
C ARG A 32 -9.22 15.44 -7.68
N THR A 33 -10.50 15.13 -7.70
CA THR A 33 -11.34 15.16 -6.49
C THR A 33 -10.98 14.07 -5.50
N LEU A 34 -10.59 12.89 -5.99
CA LEU A 34 -10.21 11.73 -5.16
C LEU A 34 -8.74 11.74 -4.70
N GLY A 35 -7.96 12.78 -5.00
CA GLY A 35 -6.53 12.84 -4.75
C GLY A 35 -6.14 12.46 -3.33
N ALA A 36 -6.72 13.11 -2.33
CA ALA A 36 -6.46 12.82 -0.92
C ALA A 36 -7.06 11.49 -0.45
N ALA A 37 -8.14 11.02 -1.09
CA ALA A 37 -8.82 9.79 -0.72
C ALA A 37 -8.15 8.52 -1.29
N GLY A 38 -7.28 8.65 -2.32
CA GLY A 38 -6.66 7.46 -2.90
C GLY A 38 -5.96 7.69 -4.25
N GLY A 39 -5.80 8.95 -4.68
CA GLY A 39 -5.14 9.29 -5.95
C GLY A 39 -3.61 9.30 -5.91
N TRP A 40 -2.99 9.00 -4.79
CA TRP A 40 -1.54 9.01 -4.65
C TRP A 40 -0.89 7.82 -5.36
N VAL A 41 0.22 8.10 -6.05
CA VAL A 41 1.07 7.09 -6.68
C VAL A 41 2.38 7.04 -5.93
N ILE A 42 2.70 5.87 -5.38
CA ILE A 42 3.87 5.69 -4.51
C ILE A 42 4.48 4.30 -4.74
N SER A 43 5.77 4.16 -4.54
CA SER A 43 6.41 2.84 -4.53
C SER A 43 6.16 2.10 -3.20
N PRO A 44 6.18 0.75 -3.17
CA PRO A 44 6.06 0.00 -1.92
C PRO A 44 7.10 0.40 -0.89
N ILE A 45 8.34 0.63 -1.30
CA ILE A 45 9.43 1.07 -0.40
C ILE A 45 9.12 2.45 0.22
N SER A 46 8.65 3.40 -0.60
CA SER A 46 8.32 4.73 -0.10
C SER A 46 7.10 4.72 0.81
N LEU A 47 6.10 3.88 0.51
CA LEU A 47 4.95 3.69 1.39
C LEU A 47 5.37 3.05 2.71
N MET A 48 6.26 2.07 2.69
CA MET A 48 6.78 1.45 3.91
C MET A 48 7.53 2.45 4.78
N ARG A 49 8.40 3.30 4.17
CA ARG A 49 9.08 4.40 4.90
C ARG A 49 8.09 5.36 5.55
N PHE A 50 7.02 5.71 4.84
CA PHE A 50 5.97 6.55 5.39
C PHE A 50 5.28 5.86 6.59
N LEU A 51 4.93 4.57 6.49
CA LEU A 51 4.33 3.84 7.59
C LEU A 51 5.24 3.83 8.83
N LEU A 52 6.52 3.49 8.65
CA LEU A 52 7.52 3.48 9.73
C LEU A 52 7.78 4.86 10.34
N SER A 53 7.31 5.94 9.74
CA SER A 53 7.42 7.30 10.28
C SER A 53 6.17 7.77 11.03
N VAL A 54 5.15 6.90 11.16
CA VAL A 54 3.87 7.21 11.82
C VAL A 54 3.30 6.03 12.62
N ASP A 55 4.10 4.98 12.85
CA ASP A 55 3.63 3.74 13.50
C ASP A 55 3.83 3.73 15.02
N GLY A 56 4.62 4.65 15.56
CA GLY A 56 4.93 4.76 16.99
C GLY A 56 6.06 3.85 17.45
N ASP A 57 6.73 3.13 16.54
CA ASP A 57 7.89 2.31 16.87
C ASP A 57 9.14 3.19 17.03
N GLU A 58 9.89 2.99 18.11
CA GLU A 58 11.10 3.79 18.41
C GLU A 58 12.29 3.43 17.50
N GLN A 59 12.21 2.37 16.72
CA GLN A 59 13.28 1.95 15.81
C GLN A 59 13.52 2.97 14.69
N TYR A 60 12.48 3.64 14.25
CA TYR A 60 12.55 4.72 13.26
C TYR A 60 11.91 5.99 13.83
N PRO A 61 12.49 7.18 13.58
CA PRO A 61 11.92 8.43 14.08
C PRO A 61 10.55 8.71 13.46
N ASP A 62 9.53 8.88 14.29
CA ASP A 62 8.22 9.36 13.86
C ASP A 62 8.24 10.83 13.47
N ILE A 63 7.45 11.20 12.45
CA ILE A 63 7.17 12.60 12.09
C ILE A 63 6.02 13.19 12.91
N LEU A 64 5.32 12.36 13.67
CA LEU A 64 4.23 12.72 14.55
C LEU A 64 4.65 12.60 16.02
N SER A 65 4.00 13.35 16.90
CA SER A 65 4.18 13.18 18.34
C SER A 65 3.57 11.85 18.81
N LYS A 66 4.08 11.29 19.90
CA LYS A 66 3.50 10.09 20.54
C LYS A 66 1.99 10.23 20.79
N GLN A 67 1.55 11.44 21.18
CA GLN A 67 0.13 11.75 21.38
C GLN A 67 -0.64 11.65 20.06
N SER A 68 -0.12 12.23 18.98
CA SER A 68 -0.79 12.18 17.66
C SER A 68 -0.85 10.76 17.12
N VAL A 69 0.20 9.95 17.30
CA VAL A 69 0.18 8.52 16.94
C VAL A 69 -0.89 7.78 17.75
N ALA A 70 -0.98 8.02 19.06
CA ALA A 70 -2.02 7.41 19.89
C ALA A 70 -3.44 7.80 19.43
N GLU A 71 -3.65 9.05 18.99
CA GLU A 71 -4.92 9.50 18.43
C GLU A 71 -5.25 8.79 17.10
N LEU A 72 -4.24 8.55 16.23
CA LEU A 72 -4.44 7.82 14.96
C LEU A 72 -4.99 6.41 15.17
N VAL A 73 -4.61 5.76 16.25
CA VAL A 73 -5.00 4.37 16.55
C VAL A 73 -6.12 4.26 17.57
N THR A 74 -6.64 5.37 18.06
CA THR A 74 -7.81 5.37 18.94
C THR A 74 -9.07 5.06 18.13
N GLN A 75 -9.84 4.09 18.60
CA GLN A 75 -11.10 3.70 18.00
C GLN A 75 -12.24 3.95 19.01
N ASP A 76 -13.05 4.94 18.71
CA ASP A 76 -14.29 5.20 19.46
C ASP A 76 -15.47 4.43 18.88
N LYS A 77 -16.52 4.25 19.72
CA LYS A 77 -17.75 3.57 19.30
C LYS A 77 -18.40 4.30 18.12
N GLY A 78 -18.42 3.61 16.96
CA GLY A 78 -19.07 4.09 15.74
C GLY A 78 -18.16 4.83 14.75
N TYR A 79 -16.89 5.06 15.06
CA TYR A 79 -15.94 5.70 14.17
C TYR A 79 -14.76 4.77 13.84
N HIS A 80 -14.23 4.92 12.63
CA HIS A 80 -12.98 4.27 12.26
C HIS A 80 -11.80 5.05 12.89
N PRO A 81 -10.68 4.36 13.18
CA PRO A 81 -9.45 5.04 13.56
C PRO A 81 -9.00 6.02 12.46
N LEU A 82 -8.31 7.09 12.84
CA LEU A 82 -7.81 8.08 11.89
C LEU A 82 -6.74 7.46 10.98
N GLY A 83 -6.99 7.48 9.67
CA GLY A 83 -6.06 6.90 8.70
C GLY A 83 -6.11 5.39 8.55
N TRP A 84 -6.64 4.66 9.49
CA TRP A 84 -6.76 3.20 9.46
C TRP A 84 -8.19 2.74 9.17
N ARG A 85 -8.32 1.54 8.62
CA ARG A 85 -9.65 0.95 8.36
C ARG A 85 -10.22 0.31 9.62
N TRP A 86 -9.39 -0.41 10.35
CA TRP A 86 -9.69 -0.98 11.67
C TRP A 86 -8.43 -1.39 12.42
N ILE A 87 -8.62 -1.66 13.69
CA ILE A 87 -7.63 -2.25 14.58
C ILE A 87 -8.14 -3.63 14.99
N THR A 88 -7.27 -4.65 14.89
CA THR A 88 -7.61 -6.00 15.31
C THR A 88 -7.60 -6.13 16.84
N ARG A 89 -8.11 -7.26 17.37
CA ARG A 89 -8.01 -7.54 18.81
C ARG A 89 -6.58 -7.61 19.32
N ASP A 90 -5.66 -8.04 18.46
CA ASP A 90 -4.23 -8.14 18.75
C ASP A 90 -3.49 -6.79 18.58
N GLY A 91 -4.23 -5.71 18.35
CA GLY A 91 -3.69 -4.36 18.20
C GLY A 91 -3.08 -4.05 16.84
N ASN A 92 -3.17 -4.93 15.84
CA ASN A 92 -2.64 -4.65 14.51
C ASN A 92 -3.49 -3.61 13.78
N TYR A 93 -2.87 -2.71 13.03
CA TYR A 93 -3.54 -1.68 12.26
C TYR A 93 -3.57 -2.07 10.77
N LEU A 94 -4.73 -1.90 10.15
CA LEU A 94 -4.90 -2.22 8.74
C LEU A 94 -5.53 -1.07 7.96
N ARG A 95 -4.98 -0.80 6.78
CA ARG A 95 -5.57 0.07 5.77
C ARG A 95 -5.63 -0.64 4.44
N THR A 96 -6.80 -0.64 3.82
CA THR A 96 -7.00 -1.16 2.46
C THR A 96 -7.39 -0.06 1.51
N GLY A 97 -7.08 -0.22 0.24
CA GLY A 97 -7.52 0.62 -0.85
C GLY A 97 -7.85 -0.20 -2.08
N SER A 98 -8.85 0.23 -2.83
CA SER A 98 -9.21 -0.40 -4.10
C SER A 98 -9.89 0.62 -5.01
N PHE A 99 -9.29 0.81 -6.19
CA PHE A 99 -9.89 1.50 -7.31
C PHE A 99 -9.81 0.60 -8.54
N PRO A 100 -10.60 0.86 -9.58
CA PRO A 100 -10.41 0.18 -10.87
C PRO A 100 -8.95 0.29 -11.34
N GLY A 101 -8.35 -0.85 -11.60
CA GLY A 101 -6.95 -0.96 -12.00
C GLY A 101 -5.93 -1.01 -10.87
N THR A 102 -6.32 -0.94 -9.59
CA THR A 102 -5.36 -0.97 -8.49
C THR A 102 -5.96 -1.50 -7.19
N SER A 103 -5.11 -2.10 -6.37
CA SER A 103 -5.43 -2.44 -4.97
C SER A 103 -4.22 -2.19 -4.08
N ALA A 104 -4.49 -1.85 -2.84
CA ALA A 104 -3.47 -1.54 -1.84
C ALA A 104 -3.82 -2.14 -0.48
N LEU A 105 -2.78 -2.50 0.27
CA LEU A 105 -2.86 -2.92 1.65
C LEU A 105 -1.65 -2.37 2.41
N ALA A 106 -1.88 -1.86 3.60
CA ALA A 106 -0.87 -1.51 4.57
C ALA A 106 -1.23 -2.13 5.91
N VAL A 107 -0.27 -2.76 6.56
CA VAL A 107 -0.45 -3.42 7.86
C VAL A 107 0.73 -3.09 8.76
N VAL A 108 0.42 -2.67 9.97
CA VAL A 108 1.37 -2.55 11.09
C VAL A 108 0.94 -3.55 12.15
N ARG A 109 1.83 -4.48 12.51
CA ARG A 109 1.56 -5.56 13.48
C ARG A 109 2.30 -5.28 14.77
N GLN A 110 1.72 -5.74 15.87
CA GLN A 110 2.29 -5.59 17.22
C GLN A 110 3.42 -6.60 17.52
N ASP A 111 3.61 -7.59 16.63
CA ASP A 111 4.69 -8.57 16.74
C ASP A 111 5.99 -8.14 16.02
N GLY A 112 6.09 -6.86 15.63
CA GLY A 112 7.25 -6.27 14.99
C GLY A 112 7.31 -6.40 13.47
N PHE A 113 6.28 -6.98 12.84
CA PHE A 113 6.19 -7.04 11.38
C PHE A 113 5.27 -5.96 10.83
N SER A 114 5.76 -5.23 9.83
CA SER A 114 4.93 -4.35 9.03
C SER A 114 5.11 -4.66 7.56
N TYR A 115 4.05 -4.55 6.78
CA TYR A 115 4.12 -4.83 5.35
C TYR A 115 3.12 -4.02 4.55
N VAL A 116 3.46 -3.86 3.28
CA VAL A 116 2.59 -3.23 2.29
C VAL A 116 2.46 -4.11 1.06
N PHE A 117 1.31 -4.03 0.43
CA PHE A 117 1.05 -4.63 -0.86
C PHE A 117 0.44 -3.56 -1.77
N LEU A 118 1.00 -3.42 -2.98
CA LEU A 118 0.47 -2.56 -4.03
C LEU A 118 0.40 -3.35 -5.33
N THR A 119 -0.70 -3.24 -6.04
CA THR A 119 -0.83 -3.75 -7.40
C THR A 119 -1.47 -2.71 -8.31
N ASN A 120 -1.06 -2.69 -9.56
CA ASN A 120 -1.61 -1.86 -10.62
C ASN A 120 -2.62 -2.63 -11.50
N THR A 121 -3.25 -3.65 -10.95
CA THR A 121 -4.17 -4.53 -11.65
C THR A 121 -5.43 -4.73 -10.83
N SER A 122 -6.59 -4.64 -11.46
CA SER A 122 -7.86 -5.06 -10.86
C SER A 122 -7.91 -6.57 -10.69
N SER A 123 -8.65 -7.01 -9.67
CA SER A 123 -9.00 -8.40 -9.46
C SER A 123 -10.51 -8.60 -9.53
N TRP A 124 -10.95 -9.78 -9.98
CA TRP A 124 -12.36 -10.20 -9.99
C TRP A 124 -13.02 -10.19 -8.62
N VAL A 125 -12.23 -10.39 -7.56
CA VAL A 125 -12.74 -10.29 -6.19
C VAL A 125 -12.88 -8.84 -5.73
N GLY A 126 -12.46 -7.87 -6.56
CA GLY A 126 -12.64 -6.44 -6.33
C GLY A 126 -12.04 -5.98 -5.00
N PRO A 127 -12.79 -5.19 -4.21
CA PRO A 127 -12.33 -4.66 -2.93
C PRO A 127 -11.98 -5.69 -1.86
N ARG A 128 -12.27 -6.98 -2.08
CA ARG A 128 -11.89 -8.06 -1.15
C ARG A 128 -10.44 -8.51 -1.32
N LEU A 129 -9.79 -8.21 -2.47
CA LEU A 129 -8.43 -8.64 -2.73
C LEU A 129 -7.44 -8.28 -1.61
N PRO A 130 -7.40 -7.04 -1.08
CA PRO A 130 -6.47 -6.72 -0.01
C PRO A 130 -6.62 -7.59 1.25
N TYR A 131 -7.84 -8.00 1.58
CA TYR A 131 -8.09 -8.88 2.74
C TYR A 131 -7.64 -10.32 2.50
N GLU A 132 -7.77 -10.80 1.27
CA GLU A 132 -7.28 -12.12 0.89
C GLU A 132 -5.75 -12.15 0.90
N VAL A 133 -5.12 -11.08 0.41
CA VAL A 133 -3.66 -10.90 0.47
C VAL A 133 -3.18 -10.82 1.91
N GLU A 134 -3.84 -10.04 2.78
CA GLU A 134 -3.53 -9.95 4.20
C GLU A 134 -3.51 -11.35 4.83
N ARG A 135 -4.57 -12.14 4.62
CA ARG A 135 -4.68 -13.49 5.19
C ARG A 135 -3.56 -14.43 4.73
N VAL A 136 -3.15 -14.31 3.46
CA VAL A 136 -2.04 -15.12 2.91
C VAL A 136 -0.72 -14.69 3.54
N ILE A 137 -0.43 -13.37 3.59
CA ILE A 137 0.81 -12.85 4.15
C ILE A 137 0.91 -13.19 5.64
N SER A 138 -0.12 -12.93 6.44
CA SER A 138 -0.14 -13.23 7.88
C SER A 138 0.10 -14.71 8.17
N ARG A 139 -0.50 -15.61 7.39
CA ARG A 139 -0.24 -17.06 7.51
C ARG A 139 1.16 -17.46 7.05
N SER A 140 1.76 -16.73 6.13
CA SER A 140 3.11 -17.00 5.64
C SER A 140 4.16 -16.55 6.65
N ILE A 141 3.97 -15.36 7.26
CA ILE A 141 4.86 -14.85 8.31
C ILE A 141 5.02 -15.86 9.43
N SER A 142 3.93 -16.47 9.89
CA SER A 142 3.96 -17.45 10.98
C SER A 142 4.69 -18.79 10.64
N LYS A 143 5.11 -18.99 9.39
CA LYS A 143 5.79 -20.19 8.92
C LYS A 143 7.26 -19.93 8.54
N ILE A 144 7.72 -18.71 8.67
CA ILE A 144 9.09 -18.33 8.30
C ILE A 144 9.94 -18.31 9.57
N ASP A 145 10.86 -19.24 9.69
CA ASP A 145 11.77 -19.38 10.84
C ASP A 145 12.96 -18.41 10.73
N THR A 146 13.37 -18.05 9.51
CA THR A 146 14.55 -17.21 9.28
C THR A 146 14.26 -16.16 8.22
N TRP A 147 14.46 -14.90 8.57
CA TRP A 147 14.27 -13.78 7.68
C TRP A 147 15.57 -13.31 7.03
N PRO A 148 15.53 -12.81 5.77
CA PRO A 148 16.69 -12.20 5.14
C PRO A 148 17.17 -10.98 5.93
N SER A 149 18.48 -10.82 6.06
CA SER A 149 19.08 -9.65 6.71
C SER A 149 19.24 -8.44 5.76
N THR A 150 18.68 -8.52 4.56
CA THR A 150 18.80 -7.46 3.55
C THR A 150 17.97 -6.25 3.95
N ASP A 151 18.61 -5.11 4.10
CA ASP A 151 17.97 -3.83 4.39
C ASP A 151 17.83 -3.01 3.09
N LEU A 152 16.61 -2.97 2.55
CA LEU A 152 16.30 -2.20 1.33
C LEU A 152 16.16 -0.70 1.56
N PHE A 153 16.17 -0.23 2.81
CA PHE A 153 16.12 1.21 3.14
C PHE A 153 17.51 1.82 3.16
N LYS A 154 18.55 1.03 3.31
CA LYS A 154 19.93 1.49 3.13
C LYS A 154 20.17 1.82 1.66
N PRO A 155 20.86 2.93 1.34
CA PRO A 155 21.27 3.20 -0.02
C PRO A 155 22.03 1.98 -0.55
N ILE A 156 21.59 1.43 -1.67
CA ILE A 156 22.37 0.46 -2.41
C ILE A 156 23.57 1.28 -2.90
N THR A 157 24.69 1.23 -2.20
CA THR A 157 25.97 1.67 -2.74
C THR A 157 26.13 0.87 -4.02
N ARG A 158 26.02 1.54 -5.16
CA ARG A 158 26.34 0.97 -6.47
C ARG A 158 27.83 0.58 -6.46
N ARG A 159 28.16 -0.53 -5.83
CA ARG A 159 29.41 -1.23 -6.11
C ARG A 159 29.25 -1.85 -7.48
N ALA A 160 29.74 -1.09 -8.46
CA ALA A 160 30.36 -1.58 -9.67
C ALA A 160 29.91 -2.98 -10.14
N TYR A 161 28.90 -3.04 -10.98
CA TYR A 161 28.94 -3.97 -12.08
C TYR A 161 30.01 -3.43 -13.07
N HIS A 162 31.28 -3.56 -12.74
CA HIS A 162 32.32 -3.63 -13.72
C HIS A 162 32.34 -5.11 -14.14
N GLU A 163 31.52 -5.46 -15.12
CA GLU A 163 31.84 -6.59 -15.96
C GLU A 163 33.16 -6.26 -16.68
N PRO A 164 34.14 -7.17 -16.65
CA PRO A 164 35.31 -7.01 -17.50
C PRO A 164 34.81 -7.08 -18.95
N MET A 165 35.02 -6.01 -19.70
CA MET A 165 34.87 -6.05 -21.15
C MET A 165 35.77 -7.17 -21.68
N LEU A 166 35.14 -8.24 -22.15
CA LEU A 166 35.80 -9.27 -22.92
C LEU A 166 36.31 -8.60 -24.21
N THR A 167 37.59 -8.26 -24.21
CA THR A 167 38.35 -7.95 -25.42
C THR A 167 38.39 -9.20 -26.30
N ARG A 168 37.76 -9.15 -27.43
CA ARG A 168 38.14 -9.85 -28.67
C ARG A 168 37.91 -8.96 -29.87
#